data_f57d98794dcc95af4fd4b49c77bce250
#
_entry.id   f57d98794dcc95af4fd4b49c77bce250
#
_cell.length_a   1.000
_cell.length_b   1.000
_cell.length_c   1.000
_cell.angle_alpha   90.00
_cell.angle_beta   90.00
_cell.angle_gamma   90.00
#
_symmetry.space_group_name_H-M   'P 1'
#
loop_
_entity.id
_entity.type
_entity.pdbx_description
1 polymer ?
#
loop_
_entity_poly.entity_id
_entity_poly.type
_entity_poly.pdbx_seq_one_letter_code
_entity_poly.pdbx_strand_id
1 'polypeptide(L)'
;MGKQEIAHILAIPFPLQGHINPMVQLCKRLISKGIHVTLLTTASISTTLQIPTGINPINIETVPDSNVKEIEHLDVYEIFIQNFRASITCGISETIQKHRKNLKAILYDSLIPWTLDIAHEQGLKGAVLFTQPCTVSSVFYHLHKGTLEISNDDQDFEVSLPGMPVLRVKDLPSLAVDSTSNPPILRLLVDQFSTFEKADWRLFNTFNKIEHEILKWMENQCPILSIGPTIPSMYIDKRIQDNYDYGLSLFKPSSESCMTWLDAKEDHSVVYISFGSLAKLGEKQMEEVARGLIDSQCNFLWVIRDHKESDLFQALTSSPTKQGLIVNWCTQLEVLSHRAIGCFVTHCGWNSTLEALSLGVPMVAMPQWTDQTTNAKLIADVWRIGIRVRIDENGIASREEIAACVKDVMEGDEIRRNAIQLKNLAIESVSEGGSSDMNVTNFVVQVIST
;
A
#
# COMPACT_ATOMS: atom_id res chain seq x y z
N MET A 1 -11.24 16.55 40.26
CA MET A 1 -10.38 16.29 39.10
C MET A 1 -11.27 16.25 37.86
N GLY A 2 -11.23 17.29 37.02
CA GLY A 2 -12.00 17.29 35.77
C GLY A 2 -11.53 16.12 34.91
N LYS A 3 -12.48 15.40 34.29
CA LYS A 3 -12.13 14.41 33.25
C LYS A 3 -11.38 15.17 32.16
N GLN A 4 -10.10 14.85 31.99
CA GLN A 4 -9.32 15.38 30.87
C GLN A 4 -10.05 14.96 29.58
N GLU A 5 -10.50 15.92 28.80
CA GLU A 5 -11.23 15.64 27.57
C GLU A 5 -10.24 14.97 26.60
N ILE A 6 -10.56 13.77 26.15
CA ILE A 6 -9.71 13.01 25.23
C ILE A 6 -9.77 13.67 23.84
N ALA A 7 -8.62 13.99 23.27
CA ALA A 7 -8.52 14.57 21.93
C ALA A 7 -9.08 13.62 20.88
N HIS A 8 -9.74 14.17 19.88
CA HIS A 8 -10.42 13.42 18.83
C HIS A 8 -9.89 13.81 17.45
N ILE A 9 -9.70 12.82 16.57
CA ILE A 9 -9.32 12.98 15.17
C ILE A 9 -10.43 12.41 14.28
N LEU A 10 -10.76 13.14 13.22
CA LEU A 10 -11.58 12.65 12.11
C LEU A 10 -10.62 12.12 11.02
N ALA A 11 -10.69 10.83 10.71
CA ALA A 11 -9.87 10.19 9.68
C ALA A 11 -10.68 9.94 8.40
N ILE A 12 -10.13 10.31 7.24
CA ILE A 12 -10.81 10.25 5.94
C ILE A 12 -9.88 9.60 4.91
N PRO A 13 -10.02 8.30 4.64
CA PRO A 13 -9.26 7.62 3.59
C PRO A 13 -9.85 7.90 2.21
N PHE A 14 -9.03 7.84 1.17
CA PHE A 14 -9.52 7.65 -0.19
C PHE A 14 -10.16 6.25 -0.31
N PRO A 15 -11.29 6.07 -1.03
CA PRO A 15 -12.11 4.85 -0.95
C PRO A 15 -11.55 3.67 -1.78
N LEU A 16 -10.26 3.42 -1.65
CA LEU A 16 -9.56 2.26 -2.20
C LEU A 16 -8.87 1.48 -1.09
N GLN A 17 -8.84 0.14 -1.20
CA GLN A 17 -8.23 -0.73 -0.19
C GLN A 17 -6.77 -0.35 0.15
N GLY A 18 -5.99 0.04 -0.88
CA GLY A 18 -4.60 0.48 -0.72
C GLY A 18 -4.43 1.74 0.15
N HIS A 19 -5.47 2.54 0.31
CA HIS A 19 -5.52 3.77 1.11
C HIS A 19 -6.22 3.58 2.45
N ILE A 20 -7.28 2.77 2.47
CA ILE A 20 -8.05 2.46 3.70
C ILE A 20 -7.19 1.66 4.68
N ASN A 21 -6.51 0.61 4.22
CA ASN A 21 -5.71 -0.27 5.06
C ASN A 21 -4.66 0.48 5.89
N PRO A 22 -3.76 1.29 5.31
CA PRO A 22 -2.78 2.04 6.08
C PRO A 22 -3.42 3.09 7.02
N MET A 23 -4.51 3.75 6.59
CA MET A 23 -5.24 4.70 7.42
C MET A 23 -5.82 4.03 8.66
N VAL A 24 -6.48 2.88 8.50
CA VAL A 24 -7.06 2.11 9.63
C VAL A 24 -5.97 1.65 10.60
N GLN A 25 -4.82 1.19 10.11
CA GLN A 25 -3.71 0.79 10.99
C GLN A 25 -3.12 1.98 11.75
N LEU A 26 -2.96 3.13 11.10
CA LEU A 26 -2.57 4.36 11.79
C LEU A 26 -3.61 4.74 12.86
N CYS A 27 -4.90 4.69 12.55
CA CYS A 27 -5.98 4.95 13.52
C CYS A 27 -5.90 4.02 14.73
N LYS A 28 -5.66 2.71 14.54
CA LYS A 28 -5.46 1.75 15.65
C LYS A 28 -4.26 2.15 16.53
N ARG A 29 -3.16 2.61 15.95
CA ARG A 29 -1.99 3.11 16.70
C ARG A 29 -2.29 4.42 17.44
N LEU A 30 -3.03 5.35 16.85
CA LEU A 30 -3.47 6.59 17.53
C LEU A 30 -4.36 6.27 18.74
N ILE A 31 -5.30 5.34 18.58
CA ILE A 31 -6.18 4.89 19.67
C ILE A 31 -5.36 4.26 20.80
N SER A 32 -4.37 3.42 20.49
CA SER A 32 -3.50 2.81 21.51
C SER A 32 -2.67 3.85 22.28
N LYS A 33 -2.52 5.06 21.73
CA LYS A 33 -1.86 6.20 22.39
C LYS A 33 -2.86 7.22 23.01
N GLY A 34 -4.14 6.86 23.13
CA GLY A 34 -5.14 7.64 23.87
C GLY A 34 -5.90 8.68 23.05
N ILE A 35 -5.86 8.63 21.72
CA ILE A 35 -6.67 9.49 20.85
C ILE A 35 -8.00 8.80 20.51
N HIS A 36 -9.11 9.53 20.53
CA HIS A 36 -10.35 9.07 19.92
C HIS A 36 -10.30 9.27 18.40
N VAL A 37 -10.79 8.30 17.64
CA VAL A 37 -10.81 8.38 16.18
C VAL A 37 -12.21 8.07 15.66
N THR A 38 -12.71 8.92 14.75
CA THR A 38 -13.85 8.62 13.89
C THR A 38 -13.32 8.46 12.46
N LEU A 39 -13.65 7.34 11.82
CA LEU A 39 -13.38 7.09 10.41
C LEU A 39 -14.62 7.48 9.59
N LEU A 40 -14.48 8.45 8.69
CA LEU A 40 -15.52 8.83 7.74
C LEU A 40 -15.26 8.12 6.41
N THR A 41 -16.23 7.34 5.95
CA THR A 41 -16.11 6.57 4.72
C THR A 41 -17.45 6.44 3.99
N THR A 42 -17.48 5.81 2.83
CA THR A 42 -18.73 5.58 2.10
C THR A 42 -19.52 4.40 2.70
N ALA A 43 -20.82 4.35 2.43
CA ALA A 43 -21.70 3.32 2.96
C ALA A 43 -21.28 1.91 2.50
N SER A 44 -20.90 1.74 1.23
CA SER A 44 -20.43 0.46 0.68
C SER A 44 -19.16 -0.04 1.37
N ILE A 45 -18.19 0.84 1.60
CA ILE A 45 -16.95 0.50 2.33
C ILE A 45 -17.26 0.11 3.77
N SER A 46 -18.13 0.87 4.44
CA SER A 46 -18.52 0.61 5.83
C SER A 46 -19.08 -0.81 6.02
N THR A 47 -19.83 -1.34 5.06
CA THR A 47 -20.40 -2.70 5.15
C THR A 47 -19.33 -3.80 5.05
N THR A 48 -18.17 -3.50 4.48
CA THR A 48 -17.04 -4.43 4.32
C THR A 48 -16.00 -4.30 5.43
N LEU A 49 -16.08 -3.23 6.25
CA LEU A 49 -15.19 -3.03 7.38
C LEU A 49 -15.58 -3.95 8.54
N GLN A 50 -14.67 -4.83 8.93
CA GLN A 50 -14.78 -5.71 10.10
C GLN A 50 -13.84 -5.19 11.19
N ILE A 51 -14.17 -4.03 11.76
CA ILE A 51 -13.36 -3.45 12.85
C ILE A 51 -13.84 -4.07 14.16
N PRO A 52 -12.95 -4.76 14.91
CA PRO A 52 -13.33 -5.37 16.19
C PRO A 52 -13.92 -4.34 17.17
N THR A 53 -14.99 -4.70 17.84
CA THR A 53 -15.62 -3.93 18.91
C THR A 53 -14.83 -4.14 20.23
N GLY A 54 -13.60 -3.64 20.31
CA GLY A 54 -12.77 -3.71 21.52
C GLY A 54 -12.95 -2.51 22.44
N ILE A 55 -12.13 -2.43 23.48
CA ILE A 55 -12.03 -1.26 24.37
C ILE A 55 -11.49 -0.07 23.57
N ASN A 56 -12.28 0.91 23.25
CA ASN A 56 -12.05 2.04 22.35
C ASN A 56 -12.04 1.65 20.85
N PRO A 57 -13.18 1.27 20.26
CA PRO A 57 -13.28 1.00 18.83
C PRO A 57 -13.07 2.28 18.00
N ILE A 58 -12.64 2.11 16.74
CA ILE A 58 -12.76 3.18 15.75
C ILE A 58 -14.26 3.44 15.53
N ASN A 59 -14.72 4.67 15.76
CA ASN A 59 -16.06 5.04 15.37
C ASN A 59 -16.14 5.15 13.85
N ILE A 60 -17.21 4.62 13.24
CA ILE A 60 -17.42 4.73 11.79
C ILE A 60 -18.61 5.62 11.54
N GLU A 61 -18.41 6.67 10.76
CA GLU A 61 -19.47 7.48 10.17
C GLU A 61 -19.47 7.30 8.66
N THR A 62 -20.65 7.33 8.05
CA THR A 62 -20.80 7.01 6.63
C THR A 62 -21.48 8.13 5.88
N VAL A 63 -21.00 8.31 4.63
CA VAL A 63 -21.67 9.12 3.62
C VAL A 63 -22.25 8.24 2.53
N PRO A 64 -23.26 8.71 1.78
CA PRO A 64 -23.76 7.99 0.62
C PRO A 64 -22.65 7.68 -0.37
N ASP A 65 -22.73 6.53 -1.05
CA ASP A 65 -21.84 6.21 -2.15
C ASP A 65 -22.04 7.19 -3.29
N SER A 66 -20.94 7.56 -3.93
CA SER A 66 -20.99 8.20 -5.25
C SER A 66 -21.50 7.16 -6.23
N ASN A 67 -22.74 7.34 -6.72
CA ASN A 67 -23.45 6.41 -7.62
C ASN A 67 -22.79 6.30 -9.02
N VAL A 68 -21.62 5.70 -9.11
CA VAL A 68 -20.97 5.36 -10.38
C VAL A 68 -20.75 3.85 -10.39
N LYS A 69 -21.57 3.15 -11.16
CA LYS A 69 -21.64 1.69 -11.17
C LYS A 69 -20.44 0.98 -11.80
N GLU A 70 -19.68 1.62 -12.66
CA GLU A 70 -18.47 1.06 -13.29
C GLU A 70 -17.57 2.20 -13.79
N ILE A 71 -16.32 2.22 -13.40
CA ILE A 71 -15.33 3.22 -13.85
C ILE A 71 -14.57 2.61 -15.04
N GLU A 72 -15.23 2.49 -16.19
CA GLU A 72 -14.60 2.01 -17.44
C GLU A 72 -14.16 3.14 -18.39
N HIS A 73 -14.62 4.37 -18.18
CA HIS A 73 -14.30 5.53 -19.02
C HIS A 73 -13.72 6.69 -18.19
N LEU A 74 -12.84 7.49 -18.79
CA LEU A 74 -12.17 8.64 -18.18
C LEU A 74 -13.16 9.65 -17.57
N ASP A 75 -14.26 9.94 -18.26
CA ASP A 75 -15.31 10.85 -17.80
C ASP A 75 -16.00 10.35 -16.50
N VAL A 76 -16.10 9.02 -16.37
CA VAL A 76 -16.70 8.36 -15.20
C VAL A 76 -15.86 8.58 -13.96
N TYR A 77 -14.52 8.59 -14.11
CA TYR A 77 -13.61 8.80 -12.98
C TYR A 77 -13.70 10.25 -12.44
N GLU A 78 -13.76 11.25 -13.31
CA GLU A 78 -13.94 12.65 -12.88
C GLU A 78 -15.28 12.85 -12.14
N ILE A 79 -16.36 12.27 -12.66
CA ILE A 79 -17.68 12.28 -12.01
C ILE A 79 -17.61 11.60 -10.63
N PHE A 80 -16.92 10.45 -10.53
CA PHE A 80 -16.72 9.78 -9.25
C PHE A 80 -16.03 10.69 -8.23
N ILE A 81 -14.92 11.34 -8.61
CA ILE A 81 -14.18 12.24 -7.71
C ILE A 81 -15.04 13.43 -7.28
N GLN A 82 -15.80 14.03 -8.18
CA GLN A 82 -16.68 15.15 -7.85
C GLN A 82 -17.79 14.73 -6.87
N ASN A 83 -18.45 13.60 -7.13
CA ASN A 83 -19.49 13.06 -6.24
C ASN A 83 -18.92 12.66 -4.88
N PHE A 84 -17.76 12.02 -4.86
CA PHE A 84 -17.05 11.68 -3.62
C PHE A 84 -16.71 12.93 -2.83
N ARG A 85 -16.17 13.96 -3.47
CA ARG A 85 -15.88 15.24 -2.84
C ARG A 85 -17.12 15.87 -2.21
N ALA A 86 -18.24 15.91 -2.93
CA ALA A 86 -19.48 16.48 -2.43
C ALA A 86 -20.00 15.70 -1.20
N SER A 87 -20.04 14.36 -1.27
CA SER A 87 -20.48 13.49 -0.17
C SER A 87 -19.59 13.64 1.07
N ILE A 88 -18.28 13.60 0.89
CA ILE A 88 -17.32 13.74 2.00
C ILE A 88 -17.39 15.14 2.62
N THR A 89 -17.53 16.21 1.85
CA THR A 89 -17.68 17.57 2.37
C THR A 89 -18.90 17.70 3.27
N CYS A 90 -20.03 17.10 2.90
CA CYS A 90 -21.23 17.05 3.72
C CYS A 90 -20.97 16.26 5.01
N GLY A 91 -20.41 15.06 4.90
CA GLY A 91 -20.08 14.20 6.05
C GLY A 91 -19.10 14.84 7.03
N ILE A 92 -18.09 15.56 6.54
CA ILE A 92 -17.18 16.34 7.40
C ILE A 92 -17.97 17.33 8.25
N SER A 93 -18.83 18.12 7.62
CA SER A 93 -19.63 19.15 8.31
C SER A 93 -20.54 18.55 9.38
N GLU A 94 -21.21 17.43 9.09
CA GLU A 94 -22.05 16.71 10.04
C GLU A 94 -21.24 16.13 11.22
N THR A 95 -20.09 15.51 10.92
CA THR A 95 -19.21 14.93 11.95
C THR A 95 -18.62 16.02 12.85
N ILE A 96 -18.23 17.16 12.29
CA ILE A 96 -17.75 18.31 13.09
C ILE A 96 -18.84 18.79 14.04
N GLN A 97 -20.10 18.89 13.61
CA GLN A 97 -21.20 19.30 14.49
C GLN A 97 -21.39 18.35 15.67
N LYS A 98 -21.28 17.03 15.42
CA LYS A 98 -21.41 16.00 16.47
C LYS A 98 -20.28 16.01 17.49
N HIS A 99 -19.05 16.25 17.05
CA HIS A 99 -17.84 16.07 17.85
C HIS A 99 -17.08 17.37 18.14
N ARG A 100 -17.65 18.53 17.82
CA ARG A 100 -16.99 19.85 17.83
C ARG A 100 -16.18 20.15 19.08
N LYS A 101 -16.61 19.64 20.25
CA LYS A 101 -15.99 19.97 21.53
C LYS A 101 -14.55 19.43 21.66
N ASN A 102 -14.32 18.22 21.15
CA ASN A 102 -13.06 17.49 21.37
C ASN A 102 -12.30 17.24 20.07
N LEU A 103 -12.91 17.53 18.90
CA LEU A 103 -12.29 17.36 17.60
C LEU A 103 -11.16 18.38 17.42
N LYS A 104 -9.96 17.90 17.19
CA LYS A 104 -8.72 18.69 17.10
C LYS A 104 -8.17 18.77 15.68
N ALA A 105 -8.28 17.66 14.93
CA ALA A 105 -7.67 17.57 13.62
C ALA A 105 -8.47 16.66 12.67
N ILE A 106 -8.26 16.88 11.38
CA ILE A 106 -8.66 15.96 10.31
C ILE A 106 -7.40 15.30 9.75
N LEU A 107 -7.37 13.97 9.81
CA LEU A 107 -6.38 13.11 9.16
C LEU A 107 -6.95 12.66 7.82
N TYR A 108 -6.37 13.09 6.71
CA TYR A 108 -6.91 12.84 5.38
C TYR A 108 -5.88 12.22 4.44
N ASP A 109 -6.37 11.43 3.49
CA ASP A 109 -5.53 10.82 2.44
C ASP A 109 -4.97 11.89 1.49
N SER A 110 -3.76 11.72 1.02
CA SER A 110 -3.09 12.66 0.13
C SER A 110 -3.84 12.93 -1.18
N LEU A 111 -4.66 11.98 -1.64
CA LEU A 111 -5.47 12.13 -2.86
C LEU A 111 -6.72 13.01 -2.69
N ILE A 112 -6.98 13.51 -1.48
CA ILE A 112 -8.08 14.42 -1.18
C ILE A 112 -7.58 15.73 -0.53
N PRO A 113 -6.63 16.45 -1.16
CA PRO A 113 -5.95 17.60 -0.58
C PRO A 113 -6.90 18.75 -0.21
N TRP A 114 -8.03 18.91 -0.91
CA TRP A 114 -9.06 19.90 -0.64
C TRP A 114 -9.70 19.78 0.76
N THR A 115 -9.50 18.65 1.44
CA THR A 115 -9.94 18.43 2.83
C THR A 115 -9.23 19.38 3.80
N LEU A 116 -8.00 19.80 3.52
CA LEU A 116 -7.28 20.76 4.34
C LEU A 116 -7.99 22.11 4.43
N ASP A 117 -8.48 22.63 3.31
CA ASP A 117 -9.17 23.93 3.29
C ASP A 117 -10.43 23.86 4.19
N ILE A 118 -11.19 22.76 4.10
CA ILE A 118 -12.37 22.53 4.98
C ILE A 118 -11.94 22.47 6.46
N ALA A 119 -10.84 21.77 6.77
CA ALA A 119 -10.35 21.70 8.15
C ALA A 119 -10.01 23.12 8.68
N HIS A 120 -9.25 23.88 7.93
CA HIS A 120 -8.83 25.23 8.32
C HIS A 120 -10.02 26.21 8.43
N GLU A 121 -11.00 26.16 7.52
CA GLU A 121 -12.25 26.96 7.60
C GLU A 121 -13.04 26.67 8.89
N GLN A 122 -12.94 25.45 9.42
CA GLN A 122 -13.59 25.06 10.67
C GLN A 122 -12.71 25.28 11.92
N GLY A 123 -11.53 25.83 11.76
CA GLY A 123 -10.55 26.06 12.84
C GLY A 123 -9.88 24.80 13.35
N LEU A 124 -9.88 23.72 12.54
CA LEU A 124 -9.21 22.45 12.82
C LEU A 124 -7.86 22.40 12.14
N LYS A 125 -6.98 21.55 12.67
CA LYS A 125 -5.70 21.24 12.03
C LYS A 125 -5.86 20.13 11.00
N GLY A 126 -4.97 20.10 9.97
CA GLY A 126 -4.98 19.10 8.92
C GLY A 126 -3.70 18.26 8.88
N ALA A 127 -3.87 16.94 8.91
CA ALA A 127 -2.77 15.97 8.75
C ALA A 127 -2.97 15.18 7.45
N VAL A 128 -2.03 15.30 6.51
CA VAL A 128 -2.07 14.52 5.25
C VAL A 128 -1.31 13.21 5.42
N LEU A 129 -1.91 12.10 4.97
CA LEU A 129 -1.29 10.78 4.92
C LEU A 129 -0.96 10.37 3.49
N PHE A 130 0.34 10.18 3.22
CA PHE A 130 0.84 9.61 1.98
C PHE A 130 0.98 8.10 2.12
N THR A 131 0.29 7.37 1.26
CA THR A 131 0.22 5.89 1.26
C THR A 131 1.15 5.25 0.23
N GLN A 132 1.96 6.03 -0.44
CA GLN A 132 3.02 5.65 -1.37
C GLN A 132 4.41 5.86 -0.73
N PRO A 133 5.50 5.25 -1.27
CA PRO A 133 6.85 5.53 -0.79
C PRO A 133 7.23 7.00 -1.01
N CYS A 134 8.12 7.52 -0.17
CA CYS A 134 8.60 8.88 -0.29
C CYS A 134 9.31 9.11 -1.64
N THR A 135 10.01 8.09 -2.16
CA THR A 135 10.64 8.10 -3.50
C THR A 135 9.64 8.38 -4.61
N VAL A 136 8.51 7.67 -4.64
CA VAL A 136 7.43 7.91 -5.63
C VAL A 136 6.80 9.28 -5.42
N SER A 137 6.50 9.61 -4.17
CA SER A 137 5.92 10.91 -3.80
C SER A 137 6.81 12.07 -4.25
N SER A 138 8.14 11.92 -4.18
CA SER A 138 9.09 12.93 -4.63
C SER A 138 9.04 13.15 -6.15
N VAL A 139 8.86 12.11 -6.96
CA VAL A 139 8.67 12.27 -8.42
C VAL A 139 7.45 13.14 -8.70
N PHE A 140 6.31 12.84 -8.07
CA PHE A 140 5.09 13.64 -8.25
C PHE A 140 5.19 15.05 -7.65
N TYR A 141 5.96 15.23 -6.56
CA TYR A 141 6.27 16.55 -6.03
C TYR A 141 7.05 17.42 -7.03
N HIS A 142 8.08 16.86 -7.67
CA HIS A 142 8.85 17.57 -8.69
C HIS A 142 8.02 17.90 -9.94
N LEU A 143 7.12 17.00 -10.35
CA LEU A 143 6.13 17.27 -11.41
C LEU A 143 5.19 18.40 -11.02
N HIS A 144 4.67 18.39 -9.79
CA HIS A 144 3.81 19.47 -9.25
C HIS A 144 4.52 20.83 -9.24
N LYS A 145 5.81 20.84 -8.89
CA LYS A 145 6.63 22.06 -8.88
C LYS A 145 7.11 22.50 -10.25
N GLY A 146 6.90 21.71 -11.31
CA GLY A 146 7.44 21.96 -12.64
C GLY A 146 8.97 21.90 -12.70
N THR A 147 9.61 21.19 -11.77
CA THR A 147 11.07 21.02 -11.71
C THR A 147 11.54 19.70 -12.30
N LEU A 148 10.63 18.87 -12.75
CA LEU A 148 10.87 17.65 -13.49
C LEU A 148 10.03 17.66 -14.76
N GLU A 149 10.70 17.51 -15.90
CA GLU A 149 10.09 17.26 -17.20
C GLU A 149 10.59 15.89 -17.66
N ILE A 150 9.68 15.00 -18.07
CA ILE A 150 10.00 13.64 -18.52
C ILE A 150 9.92 13.62 -20.05
N SER A 151 11.01 13.25 -20.71
CA SER A 151 11.05 13.01 -22.14
C SER A 151 10.73 11.55 -22.44
N ASN A 152 9.68 11.29 -23.20
CA ASN A 152 9.29 9.95 -23.62
C ASN A 152 10.04 9.47 -24.89
N ASP A 153 10.72 10.40 -25.58
CA ASP A 153 11.39 10.10 -26.85
C ASP A 153 12.80 9.50 -26.65
N ASP A 154 13.34 9.58 -25.43
CA ASP A 154 14.69 9.10 -25.07
C ASP A 154 14.60 7.96 -24.04
N GLN A 155 14.76 6.73 -24.50
CA GLN A 155 14.76 5.55 -23.61
C GLN A 155 15.95 5.50 -22.63
N ASP A 156 17.02 6.22 -22.92
CA ASP A 156 18.20 6.34 -22.06
C ASP A 156 18.10 7.52 -21.09
N PHE A 157 16.99 8.25 -21.12
CA PHE A 157 16.73 9.36 -20.20
C PHE A 157 16.80 8.90 -18.74
N GLU A 158 17.69 9.54 -17.99
CA GLU A 158 17.89 9.27 -16.57
C GLU A 158 17.44 10.47 -15.72
N VAL A 159 16.65 10.20 -14.71
CA VAL A 159 16.21 11.17 -13.70
C VAL A 159 17.10 11.03 -12.48
N SER A 160 17.84 12.10 -12.18
CA SER A 160 18.63 12.24 -10.95
C SER A 160 18.03 13.33 -10.08
N LEU A 161 17.28 12.93 -9.05
CA LEU A 161 16.68 13.83 -8.07
C LEU A 161 17.40 13.72 -6.73
N PRO A 162 17.47 14.79 -5.93
CA PRO A 162 18.17 14.77 -4.64
C PRO A 162 17.59 13.71 -3.68
N GLY A 163 18.46 12.92 -3.08
CA GLY A 163 18.09 11.87 -2.12
C GLY A 163 17.49 10.62 -2.74
N MET A 164 17.40 10.53 -4.07
CA MET A 164 16.84 9.40 -4.78
C MET A 164 17.92 8.59 -5.51
N PRO A 165 17.72 7.28 -5.73
CA PRO A 165 18.50 6.54 -6.70
C PRO A 165 18.26 7.12 -8.11
N VAL A 166 19.22 6.98 -9.00
CA VAL A 166 19.02 7.31 -10.42
C VAL A 166 17.93 6.41 -10.99
N LEU A 167 16.90 7.02 -11.57
CA LEU A 167 15.77 6.34 -12.19
C LEU A 167 15.85 6.49 -13.72
N ARG A 168 15.77 5.39 -14.44
CA ARG A 168 15.53 5.39 -15.89
C ARG A 168 14.05 5.52 -16.17
N VAL A 169 13.67 5.82 -17.41
CA VAL A 169 12.26 5.92 -17.82
C VAL A 169 11.43 4.71 -17.34
N LYS A 170 11.95 3.50 -17.52
CA LYS A 170 11.28 2.26 -17.06
C LYS A 170 11.13 2.12 -15.54
N ASP A 171 11.85 2.93 -14.76
CA ASP A 171 11.84 2.90 -13.29
C ASP A 171 10.95 4.00 -12.70
N LEU A 172 10.55 4.98 -13.51
CA LEU A 172 9.63 6.04 -13.11
C LEU A 172 8.21 5.49 -12.94
N PRO A 173 7.35 6.14 -12.11
CA PRO A 173 5.94 5.81 -12.06
C PRO A 173 5.32 5.86 -13.47
N SER A 174 4.64 4.80 -13.87
CA SER A 174 4.20 4.66 -15.29
C SER A 174 3.32 5.79 -15.77
N LEU A 175 2.45 6.34 -14.91
CA LEU A 175 1.61 7.49 -15.25
C LEU A 175 2.38 8.81 -15.38
N ALA A 176 3.55 8.92 -14.76
CA ALA A 176 4.42 10.07 -14.95
C ALA A 176 5.11 10.02 -16.33
N VAL A 177 5.38 8.81 -16.83
CA VAL A 177 5.97 8.58 -18.16
C VAL A 177 4.90 8.73 -19.25
N ASP A 178 3.82 7.97 -19.17
CA ASP A 178 2.69 8.06 -20.11
C ASP A 178 1.55 8.91 -19.51
N SER A 179 1.71 10.22 -19.65
CA SER A 179 0.72 11.20 -19.17
C SER A 179 -0.61 11.15 -19.94
N THR A 180 -0.67 10.46 -21.07
CA THR A 180 -1.85 10.38 -21.92
C THR A 180 -2.72 9.16 -21.64
N SER A 181 -2.19 8.11 -21.02
CA SER A 181 -2.91 6.86 -20.75
C SER A 181 -4.05 7.04 -19.74
N ASN A 182 -3.86 7.87 -18.72
CA ASN A 182 -4.89 8.17 -17.74
C ASN A 182 -4.72 9.57 -17.11
N PRO A 183 -5.01 10.65 -17.87
CA PRO A 183 -4.81 12.04 -17.41
C PRO A 183 -5.51 12.38 -16.08
N PRO A 184 -6.76 11.91 -15.79
CA PRO A 184 -7.41 12.18 -14.52
C PRO A 184 -6.67 11.59 -13.30
N ILE A 185 -6.15 10.37 -13.41
CA ILE A 185 -5.39 9.76 -12.32
C ILE A 185 -4.04 10.47 -12.15
N LEU A 186 -3.35 10.79 -13.25
CA LEU A 186 -2.10 11.57 -13.16
C LEU A 186 -2.34 12.92 -12.47
N ARG A 187 -3.41 13.63 -12.86
CA ARG A 187 -3.77 14.91 -12.21
C ARG A 187 -4.00 14.71 -10.71
N LEU A 188 -4.72 13.67 -10.30
CA LEU A 188 -4.95 13.35 -8.89
C LEU A 188 -3.63 13.12 -8.14
N LEU A 189 -2.69 12.38 -8.75
CA LEU A 189 -1.38 12.09 -8.16
C LEU A 189 -0.47 13.32 -8.07
N VAL A 190 -0.59 14.26 -8.98
CA VAL A 190 0.15 15.53 -8.94
C VAL A 190 -0.51 16.52 -7.97
N ASP A 191 -1.84 16.59 -7.98
CA ASP A 191 -2.61 17.52 -7.14
C ASP A 191 -2.54 17.21 -5.64
N GLN A 192 -2.12 15.99 -5.25
CA GLN A 192 -1.89 15.65 -3.84
C GLN A 192 -0.90 16.60 -3.13
N PHE A 193 -0.07 17.31 -3.90
CA PHE A 193 0.88 18.31 -3.37
C PHE A 193 0.35 19.74 -3.35
N SER A 194 -0.86 20.01 -3.85
CA SER A 194 -1.45 21.36 -3.90
C SER A 194 -1.58 22.03 -2.53
N THR A 195 -1.75 21.25 -1.47
CA THR A 195 -1.85 21.73 -0.08
C THR A 195 -0.66 21.29 0.79
N PHE A 196 0.34 20.62 0.21
CA PHE A 196 1.45 19.99 0.94
C PHE A 196 2.17 20.95 1.89
N GLU A 197 2.52 22.15 1.43
CA GLU A 197 3.23 23.14 2.24
C GLU A 197 2.36 23.75 3.34
N LYS A 198 1.03 23.75 3.17
CA LYS A 198 0.06 24.35 4.10
C LYS A 198 -0.43 23.36 5.17
N ALA A 199 -0.30 22.05 4.94
CA ALA A 199 -0.73 21.04 5.90
C ALA A 199 0.00 21.21 7.24
N ASP A 200 -0.69 21.01 8.36
CA ASP A 200 -0.08 21.11 9.69
C ASP A 200 0.86 19.93 9.95
N TRP A 201 0.51 18.74 9.47
CA TRP A 201 1.35 17.55 9.54
C TRP A 201 1.34 16.77 8.22
N ARG A 202 2.49 16.18 7.88
CA ARG A 202 2.70 15.36 6.67
C ARG A 202 3.22 14.01 7.12
N LEU A 203 2.39 12.99 6.98
CA LEU A 203 2.67 11.63 7.43
C LEU A 203 2.93 10.75 6.21
N PHE A 204 4.04 10.01 6.23
CA PHE A 204 4.40 9.08 5.15
C PHE A 204 4.38 7.65 5.66
N ASN A 205 3.68 6.75 4.96
CA ASN A 205 3.69 5.32 5.24
C ASN A 205 4.97 4.66 4.72
N THR A 206 6.06 5.04 5.32
CA THR A 206 7.41 4.48 5.13
C THR A 206 8.17 4.59 6.45
N PHE A 207 9.40 4.11 6.52
CA PHE A 207 10.25 4.26 7.69
C PHE A 207 11.68 4.64 7.32
N ASN A 208 12.35 5.31 8.23
CA ASN A 208 13.60 6.02 7.97
C ASN A 208 14.68 5.14 7.32
N LYS A 209 14.81 3.88 7.72
CA LYS A 209 15.91 3.02 7.29
C LYS A 209 15.84 2.58 5.83
N ILE A 210 14.66 2.56 5.21
CA ILE A 210 14.51 2.14 3.80
C ILE A 210 14.55 3.30 2.81
N GLU A 211 14.24 4.53 3.26
CA GLU A 211 14.17 5.72 2.42
C GLU A 211 14.87 6.94 3.06
N HIS A 212 15.98 6.71 3.79
CA HIS A 212 16.64 7.74 4.61
C HIS A 212 16.99 9.02 3.85
N GLU A 213 17.65 8.91 2.70
CA GLU A 213 18.17 10.07 1.97
C GLU A 213 17.03 10.94 1.41
N ILE A 214 16.00 10.29 0.85
CA ILE A 214 14.85 11.01 0.29
C ILE A 214 13.98 11.62 1.40
N LEU A 215 13.80 10.94 2.52
CA LEU A 215 13.09 11.50 3.68
C LEU A 215 13.81 12.75 4.21
N LYS A 216 15.12 12.67 4.35
CA LYS A 216 15.95 13.81 4.77
C LYS A 216 15.85 14.99 3.78
N TRP A 217 15.86 14.71 2.47
CA TRP A 217 15.68 15.75 1.47
C TRP A 217 14.28 16.39 1.55
N MET A 218 13.23 15.54 1.64
CA MET A 218 11.85 16.03 1.72
C MET A 218 11.62 16.82 3.01
N GLU A 219 12.23 16.43 4.13
CA GLU A 219 12.17 17.14 5.41
C GLU A 219 12.75 18.55 5.32
N ASN A 220 13.77 18.77 4.46
CA ASN A 220 14.30 20.12 4.20
C ASN A 220 13.34 20.99 3.38
N GLN A 221 12.36 20.41 2.67
CA GLN A 221 11.32 21.17 1.98
C GLN A 221 10.20 21.56 2.97
N CYS A 222 9.72 20.59 3.73
CA CYS A 222 8.71 20.75 4.76
C CYS A 222 8.91 19.67 5.84
N PRO A 223 8.62 19.95 7.13
CA PRO A 223 8.63 18.92 8.17
C PRO A 223 7.71 17.76 7.82
N ILE A 224 8.24 16.54 7.82
CA ILE A 224 7.52 15.32 7.54
C ILE A 224 7.71 14.30 8.67
N LEU A 225 6.82 13.33 8.77
CA LEU A 225 6.88 12.25 9.75
C LEU A 225 6.75 10.90 9.03
N SER A 226 7.77 10.08 9.04
CA SER A 226 7.68 8.69 8.62
C SER A 226 7.01 7.86 9.73
N ILE A 227 5.88 7.20 9.41
CA ILE A 227 5.04 6.54 10.43
C ILE A 227 4.84 5.03 10.15
N GLY A 228 5.40 4.53 9.06
CA GLY A 228 5.27 3.14 8.63
C GLY A 228 6.34 2.20 9.22
N PRO A 229 6.23 0.92 8.87
CA PRO A 229 5.16 0.38 8.02
C PRO A 229 3.84 0.24 8.79
N THR A 230 2.73 0.60 8.15
CA THR A 230 1.39 0.50 8.72
C THR A 230 0.77 -0.86 8.44
N ILE A 231 1.36 -1.90 8.98
CA ILE A 231 0.80 -3.26 8.96
C ILE A 231 0.24 -3.64 10.34
N PRO A 232 -0.66 -4.64 10.42
CA PRO A 232 -1.23 -5.08 11.69
C PRO A 232 -0.16 -5.47 12.70
N SER A 233 -0.32 -4.96 13.92
CA SER A 233 0.68 -5.03 14.99
C SER A 233 1.11 -6.46 15.34
N MET A 234 0.21 -7.43 15.26
CA MET A 234 0.53 -8.83 15.60
C MET A 234 1.58 -9.47 14.70
N TYR A 235 1.80 -8.91 13.49
CA TYR A 235 2.84 -9.39 12.56
C TYR A 235 4.19 -8.68 12.74
N ILE A 236 4.25 -7.59 13.48
CA ILE A 236 5.46 -6.79 13.56
C ILE A 236 5.93 -6.51 15.02
N ASP A 237 5.21 -5.69 15.78
CA ASP A 237 5.63 -5.27 17.13
C ASP A 237 4.78 -5.88 18.26
N LYS A 238 3.65 -6.51 17.94
CA LYS A 238 2.74 -7.21 18.86
C LYS A 238 2.21 -6.37 20.01
N ARG A 239 2.20 -5.03 19.88
CA ARG A 239 1.80 -4.10 20.95
C ARG A 239 0.30 -3.81 20.99
N ILE A 240 -0.42 -4.05 19.91
CA ILE A 240 -1.87 -3.92 19.83
C ILE A 240 -2.47 -5.32 19.76
N GLN A 241 -3.10 -5.74 20.85
CA GLN A 241 -3.72 -7.07 20.95
C GLN A 241 -4.81 -7.25 19.91
N ASP A 242 -5.00 -8.47 19.43
CA ASP A 242 -6.02 -8.87 18.46
C ASP A 242 -5.97 -8.13 17.11
N ASN A 243 -4.88 -7.43 16.81
CA ASN A 243 -4.68 -6.74 15.54
C ASN A 243 -3.98 -7.63 14.53
N TYR A 244 -4.70 -8.65 14.00
CA TYR A 244 -4.20 -9.60 13.01
C TYR A 244 -4.52 -9.22 11.57
N ASP A 245 -5.41 -8.26 11.33
CA ASP A 245 -5.84 -7.88 10.00
C ASP A 245 -6.02 -6.36 9.85
N TYR A 246 -6.29 -5.94 8.62
CA TYR A 246 -6.59 -4.53 8.34
C TYR A 246 -7.99 -4.11 8.77
N GLY A 247 -8.88 -5.05 9.05
CA GLY A 247 -10.28 -4.78 9.33
C GLY A 247 -11.12 -4.49 8.08
N LEU A 248 -10.57 -4.67 6.89
CA LEU A 248 -11.28 -4.55 5.61
C LEU A 248 -11.12 -5.83 4.82
N SER A 249 -12.23 -6.47 4.46
CA SER A 249 -12.26 -7.66 3.61
C SER A 249 -13.21 -7.44 2.45
N LEU A 250 -12.67 -7.10 1.27
CA LEU A 250 -13.45 -6.92 0.05
C LEU A 250 -13.93 -8.26 -0.54
N PHE A 251 -13.27 -9.35 -0.20
CA PHE A 251 -13.57 -10.69 -0.69
C PHE A 251 -13.55 -11.70 0.45
N LYS A 252 -14.36 -12.76 0.33
CA LYS A 252 -14.35 -13.85 1.33
C LYS A 252 -13.04 -14.65 1.19
N PRO A 253 -12.16 -14.68 2.19
CA PRO A 253 -10.91 -15.40 2.10
C PRO A 253 -11.12 -16.93 2.20
N SER A 254 -10.27 -17.68 1.50
CA SER A 254 -10.12 -19.14 1.61
C SER A 254 -9.01 -19.51 2.61
N SER A 255 -8.91 -18.77 3.73
CA SER A 255 -7.77 -18.86 4.64
C SER A 255 -7.53 -20.26 5.20
N GLU A 256 -8.57 -20.97 5.65
CA GLU A 256 -8.44 -22.29 6.24
C GLU A 256 -7.83 -23.32 5.26
N SER A 257 -8.27 -23.33 4.00
CA SER A 257 -7.73 -24.21 2.97
C SER A 257 -6.30 -23.86 2.59
N CYS A 258 -5.97 -22.57 2.56
CA CYS A 258 -4.60 -22.08 2.30
C CYS A 258 -3.65 -22.54 3.41
N MET A 259 -4.02 -22.31 4.68
CA MET A 259 -3.16 -22.64 5.81
C MET A 259 -2.95 -24.15 5.92
N THR A 260 -4.03 -24.96 5.79
CA THR A 260 -3.91 -26.42 5.81
C THR A 260 -2.98 -26.94 4.71
N TRP A 261 -3.04 -26.34 3.51
CA TRP A 261 -2.16 -26.73 2.41
C TRP A 261 -0.70 -26.30 2.66
N LEU A 262 -0.47 -25.10 3.22
CA LEU A 262 0.86 -24.60 3.56
C LEU A 262 1.50 -25.38 4.70
N ASP A 263 0.73 -25.80 5.72
CA ASP A 263 1.21 -26.61 6.85
C ASP A 263 1.85 -27.93 6.41
N ALA A 264 1.39 -28.49 5.29
CA ALA A 264 1.91 -29.72 4.69
C ALA A 264 3.18 -29.51 3.85
N LYS A 265 3.71 -28.26 3.76
CA LYS A 265 4.89 -27.94 2.97
C LYS A 265 6.11 -27.71 3.86
N GLU A 266 7.30 -27.93 3.27
CA GLU A 266 8.58 -27.64 3.91
C GLU A 266 8.80 -26.14 4.07
N ASP A 267 9.69 -25.76 4.99
CA ASP A 267 10.04 -24.38 5.23
C ASP A 267 10.65 -23.76 3.96
N HIS A 268 10.21 -22.53 3.63
CA HIS A 268 10.68 -21.78 2.47
C HIS A 268 10.58 -22.50 1.12
N SER A 269 9.63 -23.43 0.95
CA SER A 269 9.46 -24.25 -0.26
C SER A 269 8.34 -23.79 -1.19
N VAL A 270 7.59 -22.75 -0.81
CA VAL A 270 6.40 -22.28 -1.53
C VAL A 270 6.61 -20.88 -2.09
N VAL A 271 6.26 -20.70 -3.35
CA VAL A 271 6.12 -19.40 -4.01
C VAL A 271 4.68 -18.92 -3.84
N TYR A 272 4.50 -17.75 -3.25
CA TYR A 272 3.20 -17.07 -3.19
C TYR A 272 3.07 -16.12 -4.37
N ILE A 273 1.90 -16.05 -5.03
CA ILE A 273 1.68 -15.19 -6.19
C ILE A 273 0.40 -14.38 -5.98
N SER A 274 0.53 -13.05 -6.03
CA SER A 274 -0.62 -12.14 -5.98
C SER A 274 -0.34 -10.81 -6.67
N PHE A 275 -1.25 -10.39 -7.54
CA PHE A 275 -1.19 -9.11 -8.26
C PHE A 275 -2.09 -8.04 -7.64
N GLY A 276 -2.47 -8.19 -6.36
CA GLY A 276 -3.26 -7.22 -5.59
C GLY A 276 -4.74 -7.17 -5.99
N SER A 277 -5.41 -6.10 -5.57
CA SER A 277 -6.87 -5.96 -5.74
C SER A 277 -7.30 -5.27 -7.04
N LEU A 278 -6.40 -4.58 -7.73
CA LEU A 278 -6.72 -3.78 -8.92
C LEU A 278 -6.11 -4.32 -10.22
N ALA A 279 -4.86 -4.81 -10.18
CA ALA A 279 -4.18 -5.26 -11.38
C ALA A 279 -4.84 -6.51 -11.99
N LYS A 280 -4.95 -6.52 -13.32
CA LYS A 280 -5.43 -7.67 -14.10
C LYS A 280 -4.37 -7.99 -15.14
N LEU A 281 -3.83 -9.19 -15.10
CA LEU A 281 -2.95 -9.68 -16.16
C LEU A 281 -3.75 -10.03 -17.41
N GLY A 282 -3.19 -9.72 -18.59
CA GLY A 282 -3.73 -10.25 -19.84
C GLY A 282 -3.58 -11.79 -19.92
N GLU A 283 -4.41 -12.44 -20.73
CA GLU A 283 -4.44 -13.91 -20.85
C GLU A 283 -3.06 -14.50 -21.19
N LYS A 284 -2.34 -13.88 -22.15
CA LYS A 284 -0.99 -14.31 -22.55
C LYS A 284 0.00 -14.25 -21.39
N GLN A 285 -0.01 -13.17 -20.61
CA GLN A 285 0.88 -13.06 -19.44
C GLN A 285 0.50 -14.04 -18.35
N MET A 286 -0.79 -14.30 -18.14
CA MET A 286 -1.25 -15.32 -17.19
C MET A 286 -0.77 -16.72 -17.60
N GLU A 287 -0.78 -17.04 -18.89
CA GLU A 287 -0.27 -18.31 -19.42
C GLU A 287 1.25 -18.42 -19.19
N GLU A 288 2.02 -17.37 -19.44
CA GLU A 288 3.47 -17.35 -19.20
C GLU A 288 3.80 -17.52 -17.71
N VAL A 289 3.05 -16.85 -16.82
CA VAL A 289 3.20 -17.04 -15.35
C VAL A 289 2.91 -18.50 -14.97
N ALA A 290 1.82 -19.06 -15.44
CA ALA A 290 1.43 -20.43 -15.13
C ALA A 290 2.49 -21.46 -15.56
N ARG A 291 2.99 -21.34 -16.80
CA ARG A 291 4.03 -22.21 -17.33
C ARG A 291 5.36 -22.00 -16.61
N GLY A 292 5.74 -20.75 -16.32
CA GLY A 292 6.96 -20.44 -15.58
C GLY A 292 6.96 -21.02 -14.16
N LEU A 293 5.81 -21.02 -13.48
CA LEU A 293 5.68 -21.66 -12.18
C LEU A 293 5.83 -23.19 -12.24
N ILE A 294 5.29 -23.84 -13.29
CA ILE A 294 5.50 -25.28 -13.52
C ILE A 294 6.98 -25.55 -13.78
N ASP A 295 7.60 -24.79 -14.69
CA ASP A 295 9.00 -24.95 -15.10
C ASP A 295 9.99 -24.66 -13.96
N SER A 296 9.61 -23.83 -12.97
CA SER A 296 10.40 -23.62 -11.76
C SER A 296 10.49 -24.84 -10.85
N GLN A 297 9.56 -25.78 -10.97
CA GLN A 297 9.42 -26.97 -10.12
C GLN A 297 9.17 -26.67 -8.63
N CYS A 298 8.89 -25.41 -8.26
CA CYS A 298 8.55 -25.00 -6.90
C CYS A 298 7.08 -25.25 -6.59
N ASN A 299 6.75 -25.51 -5.32
CA ASN A 299 5.35 -25.45 -4.90
C ASN A 299 4.86 -24.00 -5.01
N PHE A 300 3.58 -23.78 -5.34
CA PHE A 300 3.05 -22.42 -5.45
C PHE A 300 1.62 -22.31 -4.92
N LEU A 301 1.31 -21.12 -4.35
CA LEU A 301 -0.02 -20.67 -3.99
C LEU A 301 -0.32 -19.39 -4.77
N TRP A 302 -1.30 -19.44 -5.66
CA TRP A 302 -1.63 -18.35 -6.55
C TRP A 302 -3.05 -17.81 -6.31
N VAL A 303 -3.15 -16.50 -6.08
CA VAL A 303 -4.44 -15.79 -5.94
C VAL A 303 -4.88 -15.25 -7.28
N ILE A 304 -6.03 -15.72 -7.78
CA ILE A 304 -6.64 -15.28 -9.05
C ILE A 304 -8.12 -14.99 -8.79
N ARG A 305 -8.53 -13.72 -8.89
CA ARG A 305 -9.87 -13.27 -8.50
C ARG A 305 -11.00 -13.81 -9.38
N ASP A 306 -10.82 -13.72 -10.68
CA ASP A 306 -11.85 -14.06 -11.68
C ASP A 306 -11.25 -15.02 -12.69
N HIS A 307 -10.91 -16.23 -12.25
CA HIS A 307 -10.52 -17.24 -13.21
C HIS A 307 -11.79 -17.85 -13.84
N LYS A 308 -12.03 -17.52 -15.10
CA LYS A 308 -12.87 -18.37 -15.94
C LYS A 308 -12.13 -19.70 -16.06
N GLU A 309 -12.85 -20.82 -15.90
CA GLU A 309 -12.30 -22.16 -16.09
C GLU A 309 -11.69 -22.29 -17.50
N SER A 310 -10.41 -21.89 -17.62
CA SER A 310 -9.64 -22.12 -18.84
C SER A 310 -9.01 -23.51 -18.75
N ASP A 311 -8.78 -24.14 -19.89
CA ASP A 311 -8.12 -25.46 -19.97
C ASP A 311 -6.77 -25.45 -19.24
N LEU A 312 -6.07 -24.31 -19.22
CA LEU A 312 -4.81 -24.11 -18.52
C LEU A 312 -4.97 -24.23 -17.00
N PHE A 313 -5.99 -23.60 -16.41
CA PHE A 313 -6.24 -23.68 -14.97
C PHE A 313 -6.74 -25.08 -14.55
N GLN A 314 -7.53 -25.73 -15.41
CA GLN A 314 -7.89 -27.14 -15.19
C GLN A 314 -6.64 -28.03 -15.21
N ALA A 315 -5.71 -27.81 -16.15
CA ALA A 315 -4.44 -28.54 -16.20
C ALA A 315 -3.57 -28.31 -14.96
N LEU A 316 -3.49 -27.07 -14.46
CA LEU A 316 -2.75 -26.72 -13.23
C LEU A 316 -3.35 -27.34 -11.97
N THR A 317 -4.67 -27.37 -11.86
CA THR A 317 -5.38 -27.95 -10.71
C THR A 317 -5.53 -29.47 -10.77
N SER A 318 -5.53 -30.04 -11.98
CA SER A 318 -5.63 -31.47 -12.23
C SER A 318 -4.29 -32.22 -12.19
N SER A 319 -3.17 -31.46 -12.06
CA SER A 319 -1.83 -32.06 -12.02
C SER A 319 -1.71 -33.06 -10.88
N PRO A 320 -1.27 -34.29 -11.14
CA PRO A 320 -1.09 -35.31 -10.11
C PRO A 320 -0.03 -34.96 -9.06
N THR A 321 0.79 -33.92 -9.32
CA THR A 321 1.92 -33.53 -8.46
C THR A 321 1.50 -32.72 -7.22
N LYS A 322 0.24 -32.25 -7.11
CA LYS A 322 -0.23 -31.38 -6.02
C LYS A 322 0.72 -30.17 -5.74
N GLN A 323 1.43 -29.73 -6.79
CA GLN A 323 2.46 -28.69 -6.71
C GLN A 323 1.87 -27.31 -6.44
N GLY A 324 0.67 -27.05 -6.95
CA GLY A 324 0.02 -25.74 -6.88
C GLY A 324 -1.32 -25.74 -6.15
N LEU A 325 -1.61 -24.63 -5.46
CA LEU A 325 -2.93 -24.28 -4.97
C LEU A 325 -3.34 -22.93 -5.59
N ILE A 326 -4.52 -22.91 -6.24
CA ILE A 326 -5.11 -21.69 -6.78
C ILE A 326 -6.35 -21.35 -5.97
N VAL A 327 -6.46 -20.09 -5.54
CA VAL A 327 -7.57 -19.58 -4.73
C VAL A 327 -8.04 -18.23 -5.25
N ASN A 328 -9.32 -17.91 -5.02
CA ASN A 328 -9.87 -16.62 -5.42
C ASN A 328 -9.34 -15.46 -4.55
N TRP A 329 -9.17 -15.71 -3.26
CA TRP A 329 -8.68 -14.73 -2.30
C TRP A 329 -8.15 -15.41 -1.03
N CYS A 330 -7.12 -14.82 -0.41
CA CYS A 330 -6.62 -15.25 0.90
C CYS A 330 -6.21 -14.03 1.74
N THR A 331 -5.99 -14.24 3.03
CA THR A 331 -5.41 -13.24 3.92
C THR A 331 -3.90 -13.17 3.67
N GLN A 332 -3.46 -12.20 2.85
CA GLN A 332 -2.08 -12.10 2.36
C GLN A 332 -1.04 -12.08 3.49
N LEU A 333 -1.27 -11.33 4.57
CA LEU A 333 -0.35 -11.29 5.72
C LEU A 333 -0.21 -12.66 6.39
N GLU A 334 -1.31 -13.38 6.55
CA GLU A 334 -1.31 -14.72 7.13
C GLU A 334 -0.48 -15.69 6.28
N VAL A 335 -0.68 -15.65 4.97
CA VAL A 335 0.11 -16.43 4.00
C VAL A 335 1.58 -16.02 4.03
N LEU A 336 1.90 -14.72 3.89
CA LEU A 336 3.29 -14.24 3.87
C LEU A 336 4.04 -14.52 5.19
N SER A 337 3.33 -14.59 6.32
CA SER A 337 3.93 -14.92 7.63
C SER A 337 4.17 -16.41 7.83
N HIS A 338 3.65 -17.27 6.94
CA HIS A 338 3.76 -18.70 7.09
C HIS A 338 5.17 -19.20 6.76
N ARG A 339 5.70 -20.14 7.58
CA ARG A 339 7.06 -20.69 7.45
C ARG A 339 7.39 -21.26 6.07
N ALA A 340 6.39 -21.82 5.38
CA ALA A 340 6.57 -22.46 4.08
C ALA A 340 6.83 -21.44 2.95
N ILE A 341 6.53 -20.15 3.12
CA ILE A 341 6.73 -19.15 2.07
C ILE A 341 8.21 -18.78 1.94
N GLY A 342 8.76 -19.02 0.75
CA GLY A 342 10.14 -18.69 0.41
C GLY A 342 10.27 -17.50 -0.54
N CYS A 343 9.23 -17.21 -1.32
CA CYS A 343 9.23 -16.15 -2.34
C CYS A 343 7.82 -15.59 -2.55
N PHE A 344 7.75 -14.29 -2.89
CA PHE A 344 6.50 -13.61 -3.29
C PHE A 344 6.63 -13.02 -4.69
N VAL A 345 5.91 -13.57 -5.67
CA VAL A 345 5.74 -12.95 -6.99
C VAL A 345 4.66 -11.89 -6.88
N THR A 346 5.05 -10.62 -7.01
CA THR A 346 4.19 -9.48 -6.69
C THR A 346 4.18 -8.44 -7.81
N HIS A 347 3.05 -7.74 -7.92
CA HIS A 347 2.93 -6.54 -8.75
C HIS A 347 3.67 -5.32 -8.17
N CYS A 348 4.29 -5.43 -7.00
CA CYS A 348 5.03 -4.36 -6.31
C CYS A 348 4.19 -3.17 -5.84
N GLY A 349 2.88 -3.32 -5.63
CA GLY A 349 2.09 -2.29 -4.94
C GLY A 349 2.64 -2.04 -3.54
N TRP A 350 2.65 -0.77 -3.09
CA TRP A 350 3.37 -0.36 -1.87
C TRP A 350 3.00 -1.15 -0.62
N ASN A 351 1.70 -1.38 -0.38
CA ASN A 351 1.28 -2.18 0.79
C ASN A 351 1.82 -3.60 0.74
N SER A 352 1.71 -4.28 -0.41
CA SER A 352 2.25 -5.64 -0.58
C SER A 352 3.78 -5.68 -0.44
N THR A 353 4.46 -4.64 -0.89
CA THR A 353 5.91 -4.47 -0.72
C THR A 353 6.28 -4.31 0.75
N LEU A 354 5.57 -3.45 1.49
CA LEU A 354 5.78 -3.27 2.93
C LEU A 354 5.47 -4.54 3.73
N GLU A 355 4.41 -5.28 3.37
CA GLU A 355 4.07 -6.54 3.99
C GLU A 355 5.17 -7.58 3.82
N ALA A 356 5.61 -7.84 2.57
CA ALA A 356 6.68 -8.79 2.29
C ALA A 356 8.01 -8.40 2.96
N LEU A 357 8.40 -7.13 2.85
CA LEU A 357 9.60 -6.59 3.50
C LEU A 357 9.54 -6.76 5.02
N SER A 358 8.41 -6.41 5.66
CA SER A 358 8.25 -6.48 7.11
C SER A 358 8.20 -7.91 7.64
N LEU A 359 7.84 -8.87 6.79
CA LEU A 359 7.83 -10.30 7.10
C LEU A 359 9.12 -11.02 6.68
N GLY A 360 10.01 -10.33 5.97
CA GLY A 360 11.29 -10.87 5.53
C GLY A 360 11.16 -11.86 4.38
N VAL A 361 10.15 -11.69 3.53
CA VAL A 361 9.89 -12.52 2.36
C VAL A 361 10.55 -11.92 1.14
N PRO A 362 11.48 -12.62 0.47
CA PRO A 362 12.06 -12.21 -0.79
C PRO A 362 11.02 -12.08 -1.91
N MET A 363 11.27 -11.21 -2.90
CA MET A 363 10.28 -10.91 -3.93
C MET A 363 10.79 -11.16 -5.36
N VAL A 364 9.91 -11.67 -6.23
CA VAL A 364 10.01 -11.52 -7.68
C VAL A 364 9.12 -10.36 -8.09
N ALA A 365 9.75 -9.27 -8.50
CA ALA A 365 9.08 -8.01 -8.82
C ALA A 365 8.57 -8.02 -10.26
N MET A 366 7.24 -7.98 -10.43
CA MET A 366 6.54 -8.00 -11.72
C MET A 366 5.56 -6.84 -11.80
N PRO A 367 6.07 -5.57 -11.88
CA PRO A 367 5.25 -4.36 -11.84
C PRO A 367 4.29 -4.30 -13.03
N GLN A 368 3.11 -3.74 -12.81
CA GLN A 368 2.06 -3.61 -13.83
C GLN A 368 1.83 -2.14 -14.21
N TRP A 369 1.66 -1.22 -13.24
CA TRP A 369 1.34 0.18 -13.50
C TRP A 369 1.59 1.08 -12.27
N THR A 370 1.41 2.39 -12.40
CA THR A 370 1.56 3.44 -11.35
C THR A 370 2.93 3.47 -10.68
N ASP A 371 2.98 3.42 -9.36
CA ASP A 371 4.16 3.43 -8.49
C ASP A 371 4.98 2.14 -8.54
N GLN A 372 4.40 1.07 -9.09
CA GLN A 372 4.95 -0.29 -9.01
C GLN A 372 6.28 -0.44 -9.72
N THR A 373 6.52 0.31 -10.80
CA THR A 373 7.80 0.32 -11.54
C THR A 373 8.94 0.86 -10.68
N THR A 374 8.68 1.94 -9.93
CA THR A 374 9.65 2.52 -8.99
C THR A 374 9.85 1.59 -7.79
N ASN A 375 8.78 1.01 -7.26
CA ASN A 375 8.86 0.04 -6.17
C ASN A 375 9.69 -1.19 -6.57
N ALA A 376 9.53 -1.69 -7.81
CA ALA A 376 10.34 -2.78 -8.36
C ALA A 376 11.83 -2.42 -8.42
N LYS A 377 12.17 -1.18 -8.77
CA LYS A 377 13.56 -0.67 -8.72
C LYS A 377 14.10 -0.68 -7.29
N LEU A 378 13.31 -0.23 -6.32
CA LEU A 378 13.71 -0.26 -4.91
C LEU A 378 13.95 -1.69 -4.41
N ILE A 379 13.05 -2.63 -4.73
CA ILE A 379 13.14 -4.04 -4.35
C ILE A 379 14.42 -4.69 -4.91
N ALA A 380 14.66 -4.51 -6.21
CA ALA A 380 15.72 -5.24 -6.91
C ALA A 380 17.10 -4.59 -6.75
N ASP A 381 17.20 -3.28 -6.94
CA ASP A 381 18.51 -2.62 -7.11
C ASP A 381 18.97 -1.89 -5.84
N VAL A 382 18.02 -1.33 -5.06
CA VAL A 382 18.36 -0.53 -3.88
C VAL A 382 18.43 -1.42 -2.63
N TRP A 383 17.35 -2.14 -2.35
CA TRP A 383 17.28 -2.99 -1.15
C TRP A 383 17.84 -4.40 -1.40
N ARG A 384 17.89 -4.86 -2.64
CA ARG A 384 18.36 -6.18 -3.03
C ARG A 384 17.68 -7.33 -2.28
N ILE A 385 16.36 -7.20 -2.14
CA ILE A 385 15.49 -8.20 -1.50
C ILE A 385 14.66 -8.95 -2.52
N GLY A 386 14.98 -8.83 -3.79
CA GLY A 386 14.27 -9.50 -4.89
C GLY A 386 14.91 -9.27 -6.23
N ILE A 387 14.26 -9.81 -7.26
CA ILE A 387 14.67 -9.70 -8.66
C ILE A 387 13.50 -9.15 -9.46
N ARG A 388 13.76 -8.18 -10.36
CA ARG A 388 12.74 -7.67 -11.28
C ARG A 388 12.75 -8.49 -12.56
N VAL A 389 11.61 -9.02 -12.96
CA VAL A 389 11.45 -9.75 -14.24
C VAL A 389 11.71 -8.82 -15.43
N ARG A 390 12.37 -9.35 -16.45
CA ARG A 390 12.52 -8.66 -17.73
C ARG A 390 11.32 -8.94 -18.61
N ILE A 391 10.86 -7.94 -19.32
CA ILE A 391 9.78 -8.03 -20.29
C ILE A 391 10.34 -7.89 -21.70
N ASP A 392 9.69 -8.51 -22.67
CA ASP A 392 9.99 -8.37 -24.09
C ASP A 392 9.47 -7.03 -24.65
N GLU A 393 9.61 -6.82 -25.96
CA GLU A 393 9.12 -5.63 -26.67
C GLU A 393 7.59 -5.47 -26.64
N ASN A 394 6.85 -6.55 -26.35
CA ASN A 394 5.39 -6.54 -26.19
C ASN A 394 4.95 -6.36 -24.73
N GLY A 395 5.90 -6.12 -23.81
CA GLY A 395 5.61 -5.99 -22.38
C GLY A 395 5.33 -7.31 -21.68
N ILE A 396 5.70 -8.45 -22.27
CA ILE A 396 5.45 -9.79 -21.72
C ILE A 396 6.73 -10.35 -21.07
N ALA A 397 6.61 -10.79 -19.83
CA ALA A 397 7.63 -11.63 -19.20
C ALA A 397 7.44 -13.09 -19.63
N SER A 398 8.46 -13.70 -20.23
CA SER A 398 8.39 -15.08 -20.70
C SER A 398 8.42 -16.07 -19.53
N ARG A 399 7.92 -17.29 -19.76
CA ARG A 399 7.94 -18.37 -18.77
C ARG A 399 9.37 -18.72 -18.32
N GLU A 400 10.36 -18.67 -19.25
CA GLU A 400 11.75 -18.94 -18.94
C GLU A 400 12.33 -17.89 -18.00
N GLU A 401 12.03 -16.59 -18.23
CA GLU A 401 12.42 -15.50 -17.35
C GLU A 401 11.79 -15.64 -15.97
N ILE A 402 10.47 -15.93 -15.92
CA ILE A 402 9.74 -16.10 -14.66
C ILE A 402 10.31 -17.28 -13.87
N ALA A 403 10.52 -18.43 -14.51
CA ALA A 403 11.09 -19.62 -13.88
C ALA A 403 12.51 -19.37 -13.34
N ALA A 404 13.33 -18.66 -14.10
CA ALA A 404 14.69 -18.29 -13.70
C ALA A 404 14.65 -17.34 -12.48
N CYS A 405 13.86 -16.25 -12.53
CA CYS A 405 13.75 -15.31 -11.42
C CYS A 405 13.24 -16.00 -10.13
N VAL A 406 12.24 -16.89 -10.24
CA VAL A 406 11.73 -17.65 -9.11
C VAL A 406 12.84 -18.51 -8.50
N LYS A 407 13.57 -19.26 -9.31
CA LYS A 407 14.71 -20.09 -8.84
C LYS A 407 15.78 -19.27 -8.16
N ASP A 408 16.23 -18.18 -8.82
CA ASP A 408 17.28 -17.31 -8.30
C ASP A 408 16.90 -16.69 -6.95
N VAL A 409 15.62 -16.32 -6.76
CA VAL A 409 15.13 -15.78 -5.48
C VAL A 409 15.02 -16.88 -4.43
N MET A 410 14.51 -18.07 -4.79
CA MET A 410 14.36 -19.19 -3.86
C MET A 410 15.70 -19.73 -3.36
N GLU A 411 16.73 -19.72 -4.20
CA GLU A 411 18.09 -20.19 -3.89
C GLU A 411 19.01 -19.05 -3.39
N GLY A 412 18.58 -17.78 -3.49
CA GLY A 412 19.39 -16.58 -3.25
C GLY A 412 19.65 -16.29 -1.77
N ASP A 413 20.74 -16.79 -1.21
CA ASP A 413 21.12 -16.55 0.19
C ASP A 413 21.33 -15.07 0.53
N GLU A 414 21.88 -14.28 -0.38
CA GLU A 414 22.07 -12.83 -0.17
C GLU A 414 20.74 -12.11 -0.12
N ILE A 415 19.83 -12.38 -1.05
CA ILE A 415 18.48 -11.80 -1.12
C ILE A 415 17.73 -12.10 0.17
N ARG A 416 17.80 -13.34 0.66
CA ARG A 416 17.15 -13.77 1.90
C ARG A 416 17.75 -13.06 3.12
N ARG A 417 19.06 -12.94 3.22
CA ARG A 417 19.73 -12.20 4.30
C ARG A 417 19.30 -10.73 4.31
N ASN A 418 19.26 -10.08 3.16
CA ASN A 418 18.82 -8.69 3.04
C ASN A 418 17.35 -8.54 3.44
N ALA A 419 16.46 -9.44 3.02
CA ALA A 419 15.06 -9.43 3.42
C ALA A 419 14.88 -9.57 4.94
N ILE A 420 15.62 -10.47 5.58
CA ILE A 420 15.62 -10.63 7.03
C ILE A 420 16.16 -9.36 7.74
N GLN A 421 17.20 -8.74 7.20
CA GLN A 421 17.74 -7.50 7.74
C GLN A 421 16.69 -6.38 7.70
N LEU A 422 16.00 -6.19 6.56
CA LEU A 422 14.95 -5.18 6.44
C LEU A 422 13.74 -5.46 7.34
N LYS A 423 13.35 -6.71 7.50
CA LYS A 423 12.34 -7.12 8.50
C LYS A 423 12.71 -6.61 9.89
N ASN A 424 13.97 -6.84 10.33
CA ASN A 424 14.41 -6.42 11.65
C ASN A 424 14.38 -4.90 11.80
N LEU A 425 14.79 -4.16 10.77
CA LEU A 425 14.71 -2.69 10.74
C LEU A 425 13.27 -2.17 10.75
N ALA A 426 12.34 -2.87 10.09
CA ALA A 426 10.92 -2.55 10.12
C ALA A 426 10.34 -2.74 11.53
N ILE A 427 10.65 -3.86 12.19
CA ILE A 427 10.27 -4.14 13.58
C ILE A 427 10.84 -3.07 14.52
N GLU A 428 12.14 -2.77 14.41
CA GLU A 428 12.80 -1.73 15.21
C GLU A 428 12.08 -0.38 15.06
N SER A 429 11.70 0.01 13.83
CA SER A 429 11.12 1.33 13.56
C SER A 429 9.78 1.56 14.26
N VAL A 430 8.93 0.52 14.38
CA VAL A 430 7.58 0.62 14.98
C VAL A 430 7.54 0.15 16.45
N SER A 431 8.61 -0.49 16.94
CA SER A 431 8.74 -0.87 18.34
C SER A 431 8.81 0.36 19.26
N GLU A 432 8.60 0.19 20.54
CA GLU A 432 8.64 1.28 21.52
C GLU A 432 9.97 2.05 21.46
N GLY A 433 9.88 3.38 21.24
CA GLY A 433 11.05 4.24 21.06
C GLY A 433 11.70 4.16 19.68
N GLY A 434 11.20 3.34 18.76
CA GLY A 434 11.63 3.33 17.37
C GLY A 434 11.22 4.58 16.62
N SER A 435 11.86 4.85 15.46
CA SER A 435 11.68 6.12 14.74
C SER A 435 10.21 6.41 14.37
N SER A 436 9.49 5.42 13.87
CA SER A 436 8.07 5.57 13.51
C SER A 436 7.18 5.69 14.74
N ASP A 437 7.47 4.93 15.82
CA ASP A 437 6.72 5.04 17.09
C ASP A 437 6.91 6.42 17.73
N MET A 438 8.14 6.97 17.73
CA MET A 438 8.41 8.33 18.19
C MET A 438 7.68 9.38 17.36
N ASN A 439 7.68 9.25 16.03
CA ASN A 439 6.98 10.17 15.14
C ASN A 439 5.46 10.16 15.38
N VAL A 440 4.85 8.97 15.54
CA VAL A 440 3.42 8.87 15.90
C VAL A 440 3.17 9.46 17.28
N THR A 441 4.05 9.24 18.26
CA THR A 441 3.94 9.82 19.60
C THR A 441 4.03 11.35 19.57
N ASN A 442 4.99 11.90 18.82
CA ASN A 442 5.13 13.36 18.62
C ASN A 442 3.89 13.96 17.96
N PHE A 443 3.33 13.30 16.94
CA PHE A 443 2.08 13.72 16.33
C PHE A 443 0.93 13.76 17.34
N VAL A 444 0.77 12.72 18.15
CA VAL A 444 -0.24 12.65 19.23
C VAL A 444 -0.07 13.79 20.22
N VAL A 445 1.14 14.03 20.71
CA VAL A 445 1.42 15.13 21.67
C VAL A 445 1.05 16.47 21.08
N GLN A 446 1.40 16.73 19.81
CA GLN A 446 1.05 17.96 19.12
C GLN A 446 -0.46 18.12 18.97
N VAL A 447 -1.19 17.06 18.56
CA VAL A 447 -2.66 17.09 18.44
C VAL A 447 -3.35 17.36 19.78
N ILE A 448 -2.86 16.80 20.89
CA ILE A 448 -3.43 17.05 22.23
C ILE A 448 -3.19 18.50 22.65
N SER A 449 -2.10 19.12 22.20
CA SER A 449 -1.71 20.48 22.57
C SER A 449 -2.44 21.58 21.76
N THR A 450 -3.16 21.22 20.69
CA THR A 450 -4.01 22.15 19.91
C THR A 450 -5.37 22.30 20.57
#